data_748f0b6d798c438e086f35552f9c2c0f
#
_entry.id   748f0b6d798c438e086f35552f9c2c0f
#
_cell.length_a   1.000
_cell.length_b   1.000
_cell.length_c   1.000
_cell.angle_alpha   90.00
_cell.angle_beta   90.00
_cell.angle_gamma   90.00
#
_symmetry.space_group_name_H-M   'P 1'
#
loop_
_entity.id
_entity.type
_entity.pdbx_description
1 polymer ?
#
loop_
_entity_poly.entity_id
_entity_poly.type
_entity_poly.pdbx_seq_one_letter_code
_entity_poly.pdbx_strand_id
1 'polypeptide(L)'
;MNVIGGIIMEYRIATISGDGIGPEFVTEAKKVLDRVGEVYGHKFNYEEVLMGGISIDTYGVPLTEEALQTAKNSDSVLLGAVGGNVGNSRWYDVAPNLRPEAGLLAIRKGLNLFANIRPAYL
;
A
#
# COMPACT_ATOMS: atom_id res chain seq x y z
N MET A 1 13.86 23.07 5.68
CA MET A 1 13.51 22.55 7.01
C MET A 1 14.67 22.82 7.96
N ASN A 2 14.45 23.60 8.99
CA ASN A 2 15.47 23.84 10.00
C ASN A 2 15.44 22.71 11.03
N VAL A 3 16.32 21.74 10.85
CA VAL A 3 16.54 20.71 11.86
C VAL A 3 17.57 21.26 12.84
N ILE A 4 17.10 21.78 13.96
CA ILE A 4 17.99 22.24 15.03
C ILE A 4 18.53 21.01 15.76
N GLY A 5 19.77 20.63 15.45
CA GLY A 5 20.51 19.60 16.19
C GLY A 5 19.98 18.17 16.05
N GLY A 6 19.11 17.88 15.07
CA GLY A 6 18.51 16.58 14.89
C GLY A 6 19.03 15.83 13.65
N ILE A 7 19.10 14.51 13.74
CA ILE A 7 19.29 13.62 12.60
C ILE A 7 17.99 13.61 11.82
N ILE A 8 18.04 13.95 10.52
CA ILE A 8 16.89 13.74 9.62
C ILE A 8 16.73 12.24 9.44
N MET A 9 15.59 11.71 9.85
CA MET A 9 15.23 10.32 9.58
C MET A 9 14.55 10.25 8.22
N GLU A 10 15.06 9.39 7.35
CA GLU A 10 14.47 9.09 6.05
C GLU A 10 13.83 7.71 6.08
N TYR A 11 12.61 7.63 5.58
CA TYR A 11 11.86 6.37 5.47
C TYR A 11 11.46 6.11 4.03
N ARG A 12 11.53 4.87 3.63
CA ARG A 12 11.03 4.38 2.34
C ARG A 12 9.66 3.74 2.56
N ILE A 13 8.66 4.29 1.91
CA ILE A 13 7.28 3.82 2.02
C ILE A 13 6.84 3.28 0.66
N ALA A 14 6.60 1.98 0.58
CA ALA A 14 5.90 1.44 -0.58
C ALA A 14 4.44 1.84 -0.50
N THR A 15 3.91 2.48 -1.53
CA THR A 15 2.52 2.90 -1.56
C THR A 15 1.74 2.03 -2.51
N ILE A 16 0.61 1.52 -2.03
CA ILE A 16 -0.34 0.73 -2.80
C ILE A 16 -1.66 1.50 -2.80
N SER A 17 -1.85 2.35 -3.79
CA SER A 17 -3.11 3.07 -3.94
C SER A 17 -4.26 2.11 -4.20
N GLY A 18 -4.01 1.09 -5.01
CA GLY A 18 -4.95 0.02 -5.28
C GLY A 18 -6.09 0.44 -6.18
N ASP A 19 -7.28 0.03 -5.81
CA ASP A 19 -8.48 0.09 -6.65
C ASP A 19 -9.49 1.13 -6.16
N GLY A 20 -10.39 1.53 -7.04
CA GLY A 20 -11.52 2.39 -6.69
C GLY A 20 -11.12 3.71 -6.06
N ILE A 21 -11.53 3.93 -4.83
CA ILE A 21 -11.26 5.15 -4.04
C ILE A 21 -9.86 5.16 -3.39
N GLY A 22 -9.12 4.06 -3.50
CA GLY A 22 -7.80 3.92 -2.88
C GLY A 22 -6.80 5.05 -3.20
N PRO A 23 -6.65 5.48 -4.47
CA PRO A 23 -5.77 6.59 -4.83
C PRO A 23 -6.09 7.90 -4.10
N GLU A 24 -7.36 8.22 -3.90
CA GLU A 24 -7.80 9.41 -3.15
C GLU A 24 -7.38 9.30 -1.69
N PHE A 25 -7.60 8.16 -1.05
CA PHE A 25 -7.20 7.91 0.34
C PHE A 25 -5.68 8.02 0.52
N VAL A 26 -4.91 7.41 -0.35
CA VAL A 26 -3.44 7.43 -0.26
C VAL A 26 -2.91 8.85 -0.46
N THR A 27 -3.49 9.62 -1.38
CA THR A 27 -3.12 11.02 -1.59
C THR A 27 -3.29 11.84 -0.32
N GLU A 28 -4.40 11.70 0.38
CA GLU A 28 -4.64 12.43 1.63
C GLU A 28 -3.75 11.92 2.77
N ALA A 29 -3.51 10.62 2.86
CA ALA A 29 -2.59 10.04 3.84
C ALA A 29 -1.15 10.54 3.65
N LYS A 30 -0.67 10.67 2.41
CA LYS A 30 0.66 11.25 2.12
C LYS A 30 0.78 12.69 2.62
N LYS A 31 -0.26 13.51 2.47
CA LYS A 31 -0.25 14.89 3.00
C LYS A 31 -0.05 14.90 4.52
N VAL A 32 -0.71 13.99 5.25
CA VAL A 32 -0.55 13.87 6.70
C VAL A 32 0.87 13.44 7.05
N LEU A 33 1.40 12.42 6.38
CA LEU A 33 2.78 11.95 6.60
C LEU A 33 3.80 13.04 6.31
N ASP A 34 3.64 13.77 5.21
CA ASP A 34 4.55 14.86 4.84
C ASP A 34 4.51 15.97 5.89
N ARG A 35 3.34 16.29 6.42
CA ARG A 35 3.21 17.27 7.51
C ARG A 35 3.85 16.78 8.81
N VAL A 36 3.69 15.53 9.15
CA VAL A 36 4.40 14.91 10.30
C VAL A 36 5.92 15.00 10.08
N GLY A 37 6.39 14.73 8.87
CA GLY A 37 7.79 14.87 8.51
C GLY A 37 8.33 16.29 8.70
N GLU A 38 7.58 17.29 8.28
CA GLU A 38 7.94 18.72 8.49
C GLU A 38 8.04 19.07 9.97
N VAL A 39 7.09 18.61 10.78
CA VAL A 39 7.02 18.95 12.22
C VAL A 39 8.12 18.24 13.02
N TYR A 40 8.40 16.98 12.72
CA TYR A 40 9.28 16.13 13.55
C TYR A 40 10.64 15.81 12.91
N GLY A 41 10.95 16.38 11.75
CA GLY A 41 12.26 16.17 11.11
C GLY A 41 12.39 14.81 10.43
N HIS A 42 11.35 14.30 9.84
CA HIS A 42 11.36 13.07 9.06
C HIS A 42 11.13 13.34 7.58
N LYS A 43 11.70 12.52 6.73
CA LYS A 43 11.42 12.52 5.30
C LYS A 43 10.85 11.18 4.88
N PHE A 44 9.72 11.21 4.22
CA PHE A 44 9.09 10.02 3.64
C PHE A 44 9.29 10.01 2.13
N ASN A 45 9.93 8.95 1.64
CA ASN A 45 10.12 8.72 0.21
C ASN A 45 9.15 7.62 -0.22
N TYR A 46 8.27 7.95 -1.16
CA TYR A 46 7.21 7.05 -1.60
C TYR A 46 7.59 6.34 -2.89
N GLU A 47 7.32 5.05 -2.96
CA GLU A 47 7.43 4.25 -4.17
C GLU A 47 6.12 3.54 -4.42
N GLU A 48 5.43 3.90 -5.51
CA GLU A 48 4.15 3.32 -5.87
C GLU A 48 4.33 1.93 -6.47
N VAL A 49 3.57 0.96 -5.96
CA VAL A 49 3.47 -0.38 -6.55
C VAL A 49 2.02 -0.75 -6.78
N LEU A 50 1.76 -1.52 -7.81
CA LEU A 50 0.42 -1.96 -8.16
C LEU A 50 0.06 -3.25 -7.44
N MET A 51 -1.15 -3.31 -6.89
CA MET A 51 -1.74 -4.51 -6.30
C MET A 51 -3.26 -4.47 -6.44
N GLY A 52 -3.87 -5.63 -6.55
CA GLY A 52 -5.31 -5.75 -6.69
C GLY A 52 -5.78 -5.73 -8.14
N GLY A 53 -6.94 -5.17 -8.40
CA GLY A 53 -7.55 -5.11 -9.73
C GLY A 53 -6.71 -4.33 -10.73
N ILE A 54 -6.11 -3.22 -10.32
CA ILE A 54 -5.22 -2.44 -11.19
C ILE A 54 -3.97 -3.25 -11.61
N SER A 55 -3.44 -4.10 -10.75
CA SER A 55 -2.34 -5.00 -11.08
C SER A 55 -2.78 -6.10 -12.06
N ILE A 56 -3.98 -6.63 -11.87
CA ILE A 56 -4.58 -7.60 -12.80
C ILE A 56 -4.73 -6.97 -14.19
N ASP A 57 -5.24 -5.75 -14.27
CA ASP A 57 -5.42 -5.05 -15.54
C ASP A 57 -4.10 -4.76 -16.26
N THR A 58 -3.04 -4.54 -15.51
CA THR A 58 -1.73 -4.17 -16.05
C THR A 58 -0.85 -5.41 -16.34
N TYR A 59 -0.83 -6.37 -15.42
CA TYR A 59 0.11 -7.49 -15.42
C TYR A 59 -0.55 -8.88 -15.48
N GLY A 60 -1.87 -8.97 -15.38
CA GLY A 60 -2.62 -10.23 -15.37
C GLY A 60 -2.61 -10.97 -14.02
N VAL A 61 -1.97 -10.43 -13.00
CA VAL A 61 -1.89 -11.00 -11.65
C VAL A 61 -2.16 -9.96 -10.58
N PRO A 62 -2.74 -10.35 -9.43
CA PRO A 62 -3.09 -9.38 -8.37
C PRO A 62 -1.89 -8.80 -7.62
N LEU A 63 -0.74 -9.43 -7.67
CA LEU A 63 0.52 -8.97 -7.10
C LEU A 63 1.68 -9.58 -7.89
N THR A 64 2.59 -8.73 -8.36
CA THR A 64 3.82 -9.19 -9.01
C THR A 64 4.91 -9.45 -7.98
N GLU A 65 5.88 -10.30 -8.32
CA GLU A 65 7.07 -10.53 -7.47
C GLU A 65 7.87 -9.23 -7.28
N GLU A 66 7.98 -8.41 -8.33
CA GLU A 66 8.66 -7.12 -8.26
C GLU A 66 8.00 -6.16 -7.24
N ALA A 67 6.68 -6.06 -7.26
CA ALA A 67 5.94 -5.27 -6.27
C ALA A 67 6.15 -5.79 -4.85
N LEU A 68 6.16 -7.10 -4.66
CA LEU A 68 6.46 -7.71 -3.36
C LEU A 68 7.89 -7.41 -2.90
N GLN A 69 8.88 -7.45 -3.78
CA GLN A 69 10.27 -7.11 -3.43
C GLN A 69 10.42 -5.63 -3.07
N THR A 70 9.76 -4.74 -3.79
CA THR A 70 9.73 -3.31 -3.43
C THR A 70 9.15 -3.11 -2.03
N ALA A 71 8.05 -3.78 -1.71
CA ALA A 71 7.45 -3.73 -0.38
C ALA A 71 8.41 -4.27 0.71
N LYS A 72 9.09 -5.39 0.45
CA LYS A 72 10.10 -5.96 1.36
C LYS A 72 11.27 -5.03 1.62
N ASN A 73 11.69 -4.27 0.61
CA ASN A 73 12.81 -3.34 0.68
C ASN A 73 12.42 -1.96 1.26
N SER A 74 11.17 -1.77 1.61
CA SER A 74 10.65 -0.55 2.22
C SER A 74 10.55 -0.68 3.73
N ASP A 75 10.55 0.44 4.44
CA ASP A 75 10.39 0.47 5.90
C ASP A 75 8.94 0.17 6.31
N SER A 76 7.99 0.56 5.47
CA SER A 76 6.55 0.31 5.67
C SER A 76 5.81 0.30 4.34
N VAL A 77 4.59 -0.22 4.38
CA VAL A 77 3.66 -0.23 3.25
C VAL A 77 2.41 0.55 3.64
N LEU A 78 2.07 1.55 2.84
CA LEU A 78 0.84 2.31 2.95
C LEU A 78 -0.16 1.79 1.92
N LEU A 79 -1.24 1.19 2.39
CA LEU A 79 -2.27 0.58 1.55
C LEU A 79 -3.55 1.42 1.54
N GLY A 80 -4.05 1.71 0.34
CA GLY A 80 -5.35 2.35 0.12
C GLY A 80 -6.51 1.37 0.18
N ALA A 81 -6.94 0.88 -0.98
CA ALA A 81 -8.05 -0.06 -1.08
C ALA A 81 -7.80 -1.09 -2.18
N VAL A 82 -8.32 -2.29 -1.99
CA VAL A 82 -8.19 -3.39 -2.95
C VAL A 82 -9.54 -4.02 -3.20
N GLY A 83 -9.82 -4.32 -4.47
CA GLY A 83 -11.06 -4.94 -4.89
C GLY A 83 -12.08 -3.95 -5.42
N GLY A 84 -13.23 -4.47 -5.76
CA GLY A 84 -14.32 -3.70 -6.35
C GLY A 84 -15.66 -4.37 -6.13
N ASN A 85 -16.63 -4.01 -6.95
CA ASN A 85 -17.97 -4.55 -6.85
C ASN A 85 -18.02 -6.00 -7.36
N VAL A 86 -18.17 -6.93 -6.46
CA VAL A 86 -18.13 -8.39 -6.72
C VAL A 86 -19.14 -8.82 -7.79
N GLY A 87 -20.25 -8.12 -7.93
CA GLY A 87 -21.29 -8.48 -8.90
C GLY A 87 -21.07 -8.02 -10.33
N ASN A 88 -20.19 -7.05 -10.57
CA ASN A 88 -20.07 -6.35 -11.85
C ASN A 88 -18.64 -6.11 -12.34
N SER A 89 -17.67 -6.82 -11.80
CA SER A 89 -16.29 -6.64 -12.19
C SER A 89 -15.68 -7.91 -12.77
N ARG A 90 -15.04 -7.78 -13.93
CA ARG A 90 -14.27 -8.86 -14.59
C ARG A 90 -13.19 -9.49 -13.70
N TRP A 91 -12.75 -8.78 -12.65
CA TRP A 91 -11.76 -9.28 -11.71
C TRP A 91 -12.22 -10.50 -10.92
N TYR A 92 -13.53 -10.77 -10.89
CA TYR A 92 -14.13 -11.88 -10.15
C TYR A 92 -14.56 -13.05 -11.04
N ASP A 93 -14.42 -12.91 -12.39
CA ASP A 93 -14.69 -13.98 -13.36
C ASP A 93 -13.51 -14.97 -13.50
N VAL A 94 -12.60 -14.94 -12.54
CA VAL A 94 -11.37 -15.74 -12.52
C VAL A 94 -11.30 -16.61 -11.26
N ALA A 95 -10.35 -17.53 -11.24
CA ALA A 95 -10.10 -18.37 -10.06
C ALA A 95 -9.79 -17.51 -8.83
N PRO A 96 -10.19 -17.95 -7.62
CA PRO A 96 -10.03 -17.17 -6.39
C PRO A 96 -8.61 -16.65 -6.12
N ASN A 97 -7.60 -17.42 -6.48
CA ASN A 97 -6.19 -17.04 -6.34
C ASN A 97 -5.71 -15.93 -7.29
N LEU A 98 -6.53 -15.57 -8.27
CA LEU A 98 -6.26 -14.50 -9.24
C LEU A 98 -7.13 -13.26 -9.00
N ARG A 99 -7.96 -13.25 -7.97
CA ARG A 99 -8.81 -12.11 -7.61
C ARG A 99 -8.01 -11.03 -6.89
N PRO A 100 -8.49 -9.79 -6.85
CA PRO A 100 -7.77 -8.68 -6.20
C PRO A 100 -7.36 -8.97 -4.76
N GLU A 101 -8.23 -9.59 -3.97
CA GLU A 101 -7.98 -9.91 -2.56
C GLU A 101 -6.86 -10.94 -2.36
N ALA A 102 -6.60 -11.77 -3.36
CA ALA A 102 -5.46 -12.69 -3.32
C ALA A 102 -4.12 -11.94 -3.24
N GLY A 103 -4.03 -10.76 -3.87
CA GLY A 103 -2.86 -9.87 -3.73
C GLY A 103 -2.65 -9.43 -2.29
N LEU A 104 -3.72 -9.06 -1.60
CA LEU A 104 -3.65 -8.65 -0.20
C LEU A 104 -3.18 -9.78 0.73
N LEU A 105 -3.66 -10.99 0.50
CA LEU A 105 -3.21 -12.16 1.26
C LEU A 105 -1.75 -12.52 0.93
N ALA A 106 -1.37 -12.42 -0.34
CA ALA A 106 -0.02 -12.71 -0.79
C ALA A 106 1.02 -11.74 -0.20
N ILE A 107 0.73 -10.43 -0.19
CA ILE A 107 1.66 -9.45 0.38
C ILE A 107 1.80 -9.61 1.90
N ARG A 108 0.72 -9.88 2.61
CA ARG A 108 0.76 -10.16 4.06
C ARG A 108 1.64 -11.37 4.37
N LYS A 109 1.47 -12.44 3.61
CA LYS A 109 2.31 -13.65 3.72
C LYS A 109 3.76 -13.34 3.36
N GLY A 110 3.99 -12.66 2.25
CA GLY A 110 5.33 -12.34 1.76
C GLY A 110 6.13 -11.44 2.69
N LEU A 111 5.47 -10.56 3.43
CA LEU A 111 6.06 -9.70 4.44
C LEU A 111 6.15 -10.36 5.84
N ASN A 112 5.72 -11.61 5.98
CA ASN A 112 5.67 -12.34 7.26
C ASN A 112 4.89 -11.61 8.36
N LEU A 113 3.79 -10.96 8.01
CA LEU A 113 2.97 -10.26 8.99
C LEU A 113 2.20 -11.26 9.85
N PHE A 114 2.24 -11.07 11.16
CA PHE A 114 1.64 -11.99 12.14
C PHE A 114 0.51 -11.37 12.97
N ALA A 115 0.33 -10.05 12.91
CA ALA A 115 -0.70 -9.35 13.68
C ALA A 115 -1.62 -8.54 12.75
N ASN A 116 -2.91 -8.56 13.02
CA ASN A 116 -3.91 -7.74 12.34
C ASN A 116 -4.59 -6.87 13.41
N ILE A 117 -4.10 -5.64 13.58
CA ILE A 117 -4.56 -4.71 14.61
C ILE A 117 -5.68 -3.85 14.03
N ARG A 118 -6.86 -3.94 14.61
CA ARG A 118 -8.06 -3.18 14.22
C ARG A 118 -8.64 -2.45 15.42
N PRO A 119 -8.06 -1.29 15.80
CA PRO A 119 -8.53 -0.54 16.94
C PRO A 119 -9.93 0.02 16.67
N ALA A 120 -10.79 -0.06 17.67
CA ALA A 120 -12.09 0.57 17.65
C ALA A 120 -12.26 1.39 18.94
N TYR A 121 -12.67 2.63 18.80
CA TYR A 121 -12.90 3.55 19.90
C TYR A 121 -14.39 3.89 19.94
N LEU A 122 -14.99 3.85 21.12
CA LEU A 122 -16.36 4.28 21.36
C LEU A 122 -16.41 5.74 21.81
#